data_15e93248e0bcb86bd733497a8936f40b
#
_entry.id   15e93248e0bcb86bd733497a8936f40b
#
_cell.length_a   1.000
_cell.length_b   1.000
_cell.length_c   1.000
_cell.angle_alpha   90.00
_cell.angle_beta   90.00
_cell.angle_gamma   90.00
#
_symmetry.space_group_name_H-M   'P 1'
#
loop_
_entity.id
_entity.type
_entity.pdbx_description
1 polymer ?
#
loop_
_entity_poly.entity_id
_entity_poly.type
_entity_poly.pdbx_seq_one_letter_code
_entity_poly.pdbx_strand_id
1 'polypeptide(L)'
;MRSSFSRKVARVTTAIACVAVTAQVAAAQAKGAAGNFGLGYTDVGVVVGLGGLGGASASFGGRFEHAIKALPDLGNGILGIQAAFDYYSWSASFTGYGWSYKYIPVGVTANYHFKLDEPKIDPFVGLGLGYNIISCSVNSGTFNGDCGYSSGIYAIARAGARYFFSPSMALYGDVGAGGATLNVGVTFKLH
;
A
#
# COMPACT_ATOMS: atom_id res chain seq x y z
N MET A 1 -44.78 32.31 15.46
CA MET A 1 -43.98 31.23 16.06
C MET A 1 -42.90 30.83 15.04
N ARG A 2 -41.66 31.27 15.22
CA ARG A 2 -40.54 30.94 14.38
C ARG A 2 -39.75 29.82 15.08
N SER A 3 -39.76 28.60 14.55
CA SER A 3 -38.92 27.50 15.03
C SER A 3 -37.55 27.59 14.35
N SER A 4 -36.54 27.87 15.16
CA SER A 4 -35.14 27.90 14.79
C SER A 4 -34.64 26.47 14.65
N PHE A 5 -34.35 26.05 13.40
CA PHE A 5 -33.71 24.77 13.11
C PHE A 5 -32.19 24.96 13.21
N SER A 6 -31.66 24.74 14.40
CA SER A 6 -30.21 24.80 14.64
C SER A 6 -29.54 23.58 14.01
N ARG A 7 -28.91 23.77 12.87
CA ARG A 7 -28.02 22.76 12.25
C ARG A 7 -26.73 22.69 13.06
N LYS A 8 -26.62 21.71 13.92
CA LYS A 8 -25.34 21.32 14.51
C LYS A 8 -24.53 20.58 13.43
N VAL A 9 -23.73 21.32 12.70
CA VAL A 9 -22.68 20.75 11.85
C VAL A 9 -21.60 20.22 12.80
N ALA A 10 -21.59 18.91 13.01
CA ALA A 10 -20.47 18.26 13.68
C ALA A 10 -19.24 18.38 12.78
N ARG A 11 -18.33 19.27 13.14
CA ARG A 11 -16.99 19.34 12.56
C ARG A 11 -16.23 18.13 13.05
N VAL A 12 -16.12 17.10 12.22
CA VAL A 12 -15.14 16.03 12.39
C VAL A 12 -13.79 16.67 12.07
N THR A 13 -13.11 17.10 13.11
CA THR A 13 -11.72 17.52 13.01
C THR A 13 -10.88 16.24 12.91
N THR A 14 -10.61 15.79 11.69
CA THR A 14 -9.64 14.74 11.43
C THR A 14 -8.27 15.32 11.79
N ALA A 15 -7.78 15.00 12.98
CA ALA A 15 -6.41 15.25 13.36
C ALA A 15 -5.53 14.33 12.51
N ILE A 16 -5.05 14.86 11.37
CA ILE A 16 -3.92 14.29 10.66
C ILE A 16 -2.73 14.53 11.58
N ALA A 17 -2.39 13.51 12.36
CA ALA A 17 -1.11 13.47 13.05
C ALA A 17 -0.03 13.37 11.96
N CYS A 18 0.47 14.52 11.50
CA CYS A 18 1.74 14.59 10.80
C CYS A 18 2.80 14.07 11.78
N VAL A 19 3.15 12.80 11.64
CA VAL A 19 4.39 12.28 12.20
C VAL A 19 5.49 12.99 11.40
N ALA A 20 5.90 14.15 11.91
CA ALA A 20 7.12 14.80 11.51
C ALA A 20 8.27 13.90 11.98
N VAL A 21 8.64 12.91 11.17
CA VAL A 21 9.92 12.25 11.27
C VAL A 21 10.93 13.33 10.88
N THR A 22 11.46 14.03 11.89
CA THR A 22 12.67 14.82 11.73
C THR A 22 13.80 13.83 11.50
N ALA A 23 13.93 13.36 10.24
CA ALA A 23 15.13 12.71 9.80
C ALA A 23 16.24 13.75 9.87
N GLN A 24 17.08 13.66 10.90
CA GLN A 24 18.37 14.32 10.87
C GLN A 24 19.12 13.67 9.70
N VAL A 25 19.14 14.37 8.58
CA VAL A 25 19.99 14.05 7.46
C VAL A 25 21.42 14.26 7.91
N ALA A 26 22.01 13.24 8.51
CA ALA A 26 23.44 13.16 8.60
C ALA A 26 23.93 12.97 7.15
N ALA A 27 24.45 14.06 6.56
CA ALA A 27 25.14 14.04 5.30
C ALA A 27 26.45 13.27 5.45
N ALA A 28 26.39 11.96 5.52
CA ALA A 28 27.53 11.10 5.28
C ALA A 28 27.67 10.99 3.75
N GLN A 29 28.58 11.78 3.19
CA GLN A 29 29.09 11.60 1.83
C GLN A 29 29.84 10.25 1.76
N ALA A 30 29.10 9.15 1.71
CA ALA A 30 29.64 7.89 1.24
C ALA A 30 29.49 7.89 -0.29
N LYS A 31 30.60 8.02 -1.00
CA LYS A 31 30.73 7.60 -2.39
C LYS A 31 30.50 6.08 -2.47
N GLY A 32 29.26 5.66 -2.41
CA GLY A 32 28.82 4.29 -2.65
C GLY A 32 27.76 4.34 -3.73
N ALA A 33 27.81 3.42 -4.67
CA ALA A 33 26.86 3.31 -5.76
C ALA A 33 25.42 3.46 -5.24
N ALA A 34 24.71 4.46 -5.75
CA ALA A 34 23.36 4.74 -5.34
C ALA A 34 22.47 3.52 -5.60
N GLY A 35 21.88 3.03 -4.56
CA GLY A 35 20.63 2.35 -4.39
C GLY A 35 20.03 1.41 -5.42
N ASN A 36 20.78 0.82 -6.35
CA ASN A 36 20.19 -0.13 -7.30
C ASN A 36 19.64 -1.36 -6.59
N PHE A 37 18.44 -1.76 -6.99
CA PHE A 37 17.87 -3.06 -6.63
C PHE A 37 18.77 -4.16 -7.25
N GLY A 38 19.49 -4.85 -6.42
CA GLY A 38 20.47 -5.87 -6.82
C GLY A 38 20.27 -7.16 -6.02
N LEU A 39 20.97 -8.22 -6.40
CA LEU A 39 20.88 -9.49 -5.68
C LEU A 39 21.20 -9.30 -4.19
N GLY A 40 20.34 -9.86 -3.32
CA GLY A 40 20.44 -9.71 -1.87
C GLY A 40 19.90 -8.38 -1.32
N TYR A 41 19.42 -7.47 -2.18
CA TYR A 41 18.72 -6.27 -1.72
C TYR A 41 17.48 -6.66 -0.92
N THR A 42 17.27 -5.97 0.20
CA THR A 42 16.09 -6.14 1.04
C THR A 42 15.60 -4.79 1.48
N ASP A 43 14.29 -4.55 1.40
CA ASP A 43 13.68 -3.34 1.94
C ASP A 43 12.39 -3.60 2.71
N VAL A 44 12.01 -2.59 3.47
CA VAL A 44 10.68 -2.44 4.07
C VAL A 44 10.11 -1.09 3.66
N GLY A 45 8.81 -1.01 3.49
CA GLY A 45 8.15 0.23 3.10
C GLY A 45 6.81 0.44 3.76
N VAL A 46 6.39 1.69 3.78
CA VAL A 46 5.04 2.11 4.15
C VAL A 46 4.39 2.80 2.96
N VAL A 47 3.13 2.48 2.70
CA VAL A 47 2.41 2.99 1.55
C VAL A 47 1.01 3.49 1.92
N VAL A 48 0.51 4.40 1.11
CA VAL A 48 -0.89 4.81 1.05
C VAL A 48 -1.44 4.35 -0.29
N GLY A 49 -2.56 3.63 -0.24
CA GLY A 49 -3.26 3.17 -1.42
C GLY A 49 -4.49 4.01 -1.73
N LEU A 50 -4.74 4.24 -3.01
CA LEU A 50 -5.84 5.07 -3.52
C LEU A 50 -6.59 4.35 -4.64
N GLY A 51 -7.91 4.50 -4.68
CA GLY A 51 -8.77 3.90 -5.70
C GLY A 51 -8.93 2.39 -5.57
N GLY A 52 -10.00 1.85 -6.13
CA GLY A 52 -10.28 0.41 -6.12
C GLY A 52 -10.66 -0.18 -4.76
N LEU A 53 -10.92 0.64 -3.75
CA LEU A 53 -11.13 0.26 -2.35
C LEU A 53 -12.62 0.18 -1.94
N GLY A 54 -13.52 -0.01 -2.92
CA GLY A 54 -14.95 0.01 -2.66
C GLY A 54 -15.40 1.38 -2.15
N GLY A 55 -15.92 1.45 -0.93
CA GLY A 55 -16.36 2.71 -0.32
C GLY A 55 -15.27 3.49 0.43
N ALA A 56 -14.06 2.95 0.57
CA ALA A 56 -12.95 3.62 1.26
C ALA A 56 -12.21 4.60 0.33
N SER A 57 -11.76 5.73 0.88
CA SER A 57 -11.01 6.74 0.12
C SER A 57 -9.52 6.40 0.00
N ALA A 58 -8.97 5.72 1.00
CA ALA A 58 -7.55 5.35 1.06
C ALA A 58 -7.34 4.08 1.88
N SER A 59 -6.22 3.41 1.65
CA SER A 59 -5.66 2.36 2.50
C SER A 59 -4.30 2.77 3.04
N PHE A 60 -3.86 2.08 4.09
CA PHE A 60 -2.50 2.17 4.62
C PHE A 60 -1.92 0.77 4.66
N GLY A 61 -0.65 0.63 4.28
CA GLY A 61 -0.05 -0.67 4.20
C GLY A 61 1.45 -0.70 4.37
N GLY A 62 1.97 -1.93 4.45
CA GLY A 62 3.39 -2.23 4.51
C GLY A 62 3.81 -3.09 3.34
N ARG A 63 5.07 -2.95 2.96
CA ARG A 63 5.75 -3.73 1.93
C ARG A 63 7.05 -4.27 2.51
N PHE A 64 7.37 -5.49 2.18
CA PHE A 64 8.68 -6.08 2.41
C PHE A 64 9.10 -6.76 1.12
N GLU A 65 10.28 -6.49 0.63
CA GLU A 65 10.78 -7.14 -0.57
C GLU A 65 12.22 -7.61 -0.42
N HIS A 66 12.50 -8.77 -1.01
CA HIS A 66 13.84 -9.36 -1.03
C HIS A 66 14.18 -9.83 -2.45
N ALA A 67 15.36 -9.41 -2.94
CA ALA A 67 15.90 -9.81 -4.22
C ALA A 67 16.53 -11.22 -4.14
N ILE A 68 15.92 -12.18 -4.85
CA ILE A 68 16.28 -13.61 -4.72
C ILE A 68 17.13 -14.13 -5.86
N LYS A 69 17.04 -13.57 -7.08
CA LYS A 69 17.72 -14.13 -8.25
C LYS A 69 18.01 -13.09 -9.32
N ALA A 70 19.22 -13.12 -9.85
CA ALA A 70 19.55 -12.41 -11.08
C ALA A 70 19.11 -13.23 -12.30
N LEU A 71 18.57 -12.57 -13.32
CA LEU A 71 18.05 -13.18 -14.55
C LEU A 71 18.82 -12.62 -15.78
N PRO A 72 20.06 -13.08 -16.03
CA PRO A 72 20.89 -12.54 -17.12
C PRO A 72 20.27 -12.74 -18.50
N ASP A 73 19.55 -13.85 -18.70
CA ASP A 73 18.92 -14.18 -19.98
C ASP A 73 17.66 -13.37 -20.27
N LEU A 74 17.16 -12.63 -19.27
CA LEU A 74 16.00 -11.77 -19.36
C LEU A 74 16.38 -10.28 -19.15
N GLY A 75 17.35 -9.77 -19.93
CA GLY A 75 17.76 -8.37 -19.87
C GLY A 75 18.53 -7.98 -18.60
N ASN A 76 19.22 -8.92 -17.97
CA ASN A 76 19.95 -8.72 -16.71
C ASN A 76 19.09 -8.20 -15.54
N GLY A 77 17.78 -8.45 -15.57
CA GLY A 77 16.87 -8.06 -14.51
C GLY A 77 17.07 -8.87 -13.23
N ILE A 78 16.42 -8.42 -12.18
CA ILE A 78 16.42 -9.08 -10.85
C ILE A 78 15.02 -9.53 -10.50
N LEU A 79 14.89 -10.75 -10.01
CA LEU A 79 13.66 -11.27 -9.44
C LEU A 79 13.63 -10.98 -7.94
N GLY A 80 12.59 -10.27 -7.49
CA GLY A 80 12.28 -10.05 -6.09
C GLY A 80 11.02 -10.79 -5.66
N ILE A 81 10.92 -11.08 -4.38
CA ILE A 81 9.68 -11.53 -3.74
C ILE A 81 9.24 -10.45 -2.77
N GLN A 82 8.04 -9.93 -2.99
CA GLN A 82 7.43 -8.91 -2.13
C GLN A 82 6.26 -9.51 -1.35
N ALA A 83 6.26 -9.29 -0.04
CA ALA A 83 5.10 -9.46 0.82
C ALA A 83 4.45 -8.10 1.06
N ALA A 84 3.14 -8.08 1.06
CA ALA A 84 2.34 -6.86 1.23
C ALA A 84 1.20 -7.10 2.21
N PHE A 85 0.87 -6.08 2.99
CA PHE A 85 -0.39 -6.00 3.70
C PHE A 85 -0.94 -4.59 3.61
N ASP A 86 -2.27 -4.45 3.59
CA ASP A 86 -2.95 -3.16 3.61
C ASP A 86 -4.12 -3.22 4.60
N TYR A 87 -4.56 -2.06 5.04
CA TYR A 87 -5.74 -1.88 5.86
C TYR A 87 -6.58 -0.74 5.31
N TYR A 88 -7.88 -0.99 5.16
CA TYR A 88 -8.86 0.07 4.92
C TYR A 88 -10.22 -0.30 5.49
N SER A 89 -11.04 0.71 5.74
CA SER A 89 -12.39 0.53 6.24
C SER A 89 -13.33 1.59 5.69
N TRP A 90 -14.59 1.25 5.60
CA TRP A 90 -15.64 2.18 5.22
C TRP A 90 -16.96 1.76 5.88
N SER A 91 -17.90 2.70 5.94
CA SER A 91 -19.22 2.46 6.48
C SER A 91 -20.28 2.99 5.50
N ALA A 92 -21.37 2.28 5.39
CA ALA A 92 -22.55 2.69 4.65
C ALA A 92 -23.77 2.66 5.59
N SER A 93 -24.74 3.53 5.32
CA SER A 93 -25.99 3.55 6.03
C SER A 93 -27.16 3.79 5.09
N PHE A 94 -28.25 3.08 5.29
CA PHE A 94 -29.49 3.25 4.54
C PHE A 94 -30.69 3.02 5.48
N THR A 95 -31.58 4.01 5.56
CA THR A 95 -32.87 3.94 6.27
C THR A 95 -32.77 3.39 7.71
N GLY A 96 -31.81 3.88 8.51
CA GLY A 96 -31.64 3.44 9.92
C GLY A 96 -30.78 2.18 10.11
N TYR A 97 -30.30 1.56 9.03
CA TYR A 97 -29.37 0.43 9.05
C TYR A 97 -27.96 0.94 8.70
N GLY A 98 -26.96 0.52 9.47
CA GLY A 98 -25.57 0.86 9.24
C GLY A 98 -24.72 -0.40 9.08
N TRP A 99 -23.81 -0.40 8.10
CA TRP A 99 -22.81 -1.45 7.88
C TRP A 99 -21.42 -0.85 8.01
N SER A 100 -20.54 -1.58 8.66
CA SER A 100 -19.11 -1.20 8.77
C SER A 100 -18.26 -2.35 8.27
N TYR A 101 -17.44 -2.07 7.27
CA TYR A 101 -16.53 -3.03 6.64
C TYR A 101 -15.09 -2.71 6.99
N LYS A 102 -14.32 -3.75 7.32
CA LYS A 102 -12.89 -3.71 7.52
C LYS A 102 -12.24 -4.73 6.61
N TYR A 103 -11.23 -4.30 5.87
CA TYR A 103 -10.48 -5.11 4.93
C TYR A 103 -9.00 -5.12 5.33
N ILE A 104 -8.43 -6.32 5.37
CA ILE A 104 -6.99 -6.54 5.56
C ILE A 104 -6.52 -7.46 4.42
N PRO A 105 -6.25 -6.92 3.23
CA PRO A 105 -5.61 -7.68 2.18
C PRO A 105 -4.16 -7.98 2.54
N VAL A 106 -3.77 -9.24 2.40
CA VAL A 106 -2.38 -9.71 2.48
C VAL A 106 -2.02 -10.37 1.16
N GLY A 107 -0.78 -10.24 0.71
CA GLY A 107 -0.38 -10.79 -0.57
C GLY A 107 1.11 -11.00 -0.72
N VAL A 108 1.45 -11.83 -1.71
CA VAL A 108 2.82 -12.08 -2.14
C VAL A 108 2.89 -11.92 -3.65
N THR A 109 3.89 -11.20 -4.13
CA THR A 109 4.17 -11.02 -5.57
C THR A 109 5.60 -11.41 -5.88
N ALA A 110 5.80 -11.98 -7.07
CA ALA A 110 7.08 -12.10 -7.72
C ALA A 110 7.25 -10.87 -8.62
N ASN A 111 8.22 -10.04 -8.33
CA ASN A 111 8.50 -8.80 -9.04
C ASN A 111 9.74 -8.95 -9.90
N TYR A 112 9.62 -8.62 -11.18
CA TYR A 112 10.75 -8.51 -12.08
C TYR A 112 11.19 -7.04 -12.15
N HIS A 113 12.42 -6.75 -11.72
CA HIS A 113 13.03 -5.44 -11.74
C HIS A 113 13.89 -5.30 -12.99
N PHE A 114 13.61 -4.28 -13.77
CA PHE A 114 14.36 -3.99 -14.99
C PHE A 114 15.65 -3.26 -14.65
N LYS A 115 16.76 -3.76 -15.17
CA LYS A 115 18.03 -3.06 -15.02
C LYS A 115 18.09 -1.88 -15.97
N LEU A 116 18.25 -0.67 -15.42
CA LEU A 116 18.50 0.55 -16.17
C LEU A 116 19.92 1.04 -15.92
N ASP A 117 20.43 1.86 -16.87
CA ASP A 117 21.69 2.57 -16.70
C ASP A 117 21.60 3.70 -15.65
N GLU A 118 20.37 4.18 -15.37
CA GLU A 118 20.09 5.17 -14.33
C GLU A 118 19.97 4.49 -12.96
N PRO A 119 20.96 4.66 -12.07
CA PRO A 119 20.99 3.92 -10.80
C PRO A 119 19.94 4.36 -9.78
N LYS A 120 19.29 5.50 -10.00
CA LYS A 120 18.29 6.03 -9.07
C LYS A 120 16.89 5.50 -9.35
N ILE A 121 16.66 4.90 -10.51
CA ILE A 121 15.32 4.43 -10.91
C ILE A 121 15.34 2.91 -11.01
N ASP A 122 14.39 2.28 -10.33
CA ASP A 122 14.20 0.84 -10.32
C ASP A 122 12.74 0.52 -10.70
N PRO A 123 12.46 0.37 -12.01
CA PRO A 123 11.13 -0.02 -12.48
C PRO A 123 10.92 -1.52 -12.34
N PHE A 124 9.69 -1.91 -12.04
CA PHE A 124 9.33 -3.31 -11.89
C PHE A 124 7.92 -3.62 -12.41
N VAL A 125 7.70 -4.90 -12.70
CA VAL A 125 6.38 -5.49 -12.90
C VAL A 125 6.26 -6.71 -12.01
N GLY A 126 5.09 -6.94 -11.45
CA GLY A 126 4.85 -8.01 -10.49
C GLY A 126 3.54 -8.74 -10.72
N LEU A 127 3.58 -10.04 -10.48
CA LEU A 127 2.40 -10.92 -10.47
C LEU A 127 2.38 -11.71 -9.17
N GLY A 128 1.18 -11.96 -8.65
CA GLY A 128 1.06 -12.68 -7.40
C GLY A 128 -0.35 -13.04 -7.01
N LEU A 129 -0.47 -13.49 -5.79
CA LEU A 129 -1.73 -13.87 -5.16
C LEU A 129 -1.84 -13.21 -3.79
N GLY A 130 -3.06 -12.91 -3.41
CA GLY A 130 -3.38 -12.40 -2.10
C GLY A 130 -4.62 -13.04 -1.51
N TYR A 131 -4.86 -12.74 -0.25
CA TYR A 131 -6.05 -13.13 0.48
C TYR A 131 -6.65 -11.92 1.18
N ASN A 132 -7.91 -11.63 0.89
CA ASN A 132 -8.67 -10.58 1.57
C ASN A 132 -9.27 -11.13 2.85
N ILE A 133 -8.87 -10.59 4.01
CA ILE A 133 -9.52 -10.81 5.29
C ILE A 133 -10.57 -9.71 5.45
N ILE A 134 -11.85 -10.10 5.44
CA ILE A 134 -12.96 -9.16 5.48
C ILE A 134 -13.74 -9.39 6.77
N SER A 135 -13.96 -8.31 7.51
CA SER A 135 -14.86 -8.29 8.66
C SER A 135 -15.95 -7.26 8.43
N CYS A 136 -17.18 -7.65 8.69
CA CYS A 136 -18.34 -6.77 8.62
C CYS A 136 -19.09 -6.77 9.94
N SER A 137 -19.60 -5.62 10.33
CA SER A 137 -20.56 -5.48 11.44
C SER A 137 -21.77 -4.67 11.00
N VAL A 138 -22.94 -5.14 11.40
CA VAL A 138 -24.23 -4.47 11.14
C VAL A 138 -24.70 -3.80 12.43
N ASN A 139 -24.93 -2.49 12.36
CA ASN A 139 -25.53 -1.73 13.46
C ASN A 139 -27.04 -1.66 13.25
N SER A 140 -27.76 -2.70 13.67
CA SER A 140 -29.21 -2.62 13.84
C SER A 140 -29.69 -3.66 14.85
N GLY A 141 -30.55 -3.23 15.75
CA GLY A 141 -30.98 -3.99 16.95
C GLY A 141 -31.75 -5.27 16.72
N THR A 142 -32.02 -5.72 15.49
CA THR A 142 -32.88 -6.90 15.26
C THR A 142 -32.58 -7.66 13.95
N PHE A 143 -31.60 -7.25 13.15
CA PHE A 143 -31.32 -7.87 11.85
C PHE A 143 -29.93 -8.52 11.84
N ASN A 144 -29.89 -9.85 11.85
CA ASN A 144 -28.69 -10.64 11.52
C ASN A 144 -28.59 -10.74 9.98
N GLY A 145 -28.29 -9.61 9.33
CA GLY A 145 -28.09 -9.58 7.89
C GLY A 145 -26.69 -10.05 7.53
N ASP A 146 -26.59 -10.93 6.55
CA ASP A 146 -25.32 -11.26 5.91
C ASP A 146 -24.80 -10.03 5.16
N CYS A 147 -23.52 -9.71 5.33
CA CYS A 147 -22.92 -8.52 4.75
C CYS A 147 -22.57 -8.66 3.25
N GLY A 148 -22.81 -9.80 2.63
CA GLY A 148 -22.63 -10.03 1.20
C GLY A 148 -21.18 -10.07 0.70
N TYR A 149 -20.19 -9.85 1.58
CA TYR A 149 -18.76 -9.94 1.24
C TYR A 149 -18.09 -10.99 2.11
N SER A 150 -17.35 -11.89 1.47
CA SER A 150 -16.57 -12.95 2.14
C SER A 150 -15.09 -12.80 1.88
N SER A 151 -14.29 -13.25 2.86
CA SER A 151 -12.85 -13.38 2.67
C SER A 151 -12.52 -14.34 1.54
N GLY A 152 -11.46 -14.08 0.78
CA GLY A 152 -11.12 -14.91 -0.37
C GLY A 152 -9.79 -14.57 -1.02
N ILE A 153 -9.35 -15.48 -1.89
CA ILE A 153 -8.13 -15.34 -2.69
C ILE A 153 -8.41 -14.36 -3.85
N TYR A 154 -7.40 -13.57 -4.18
CA TYR A 154 -7.42 -12.68 -5.34
C TYR A 154 -6.07 -12.67 -6.06
N ALA A 155 -6.08 -12.36 -7.36
CA ALA A 155 -4.88 -12.18 -8.15
C ALA A 155 -4.32 -10.77 -8.00
N ILE A 156 -3.00 -10.65 -8.05
CA ILE A 156 -2.28 -9.38 -7.99
C ILE A 156 -1.48 -9.21 -9.29
N ALA A 157 -1.61 -8.04 -9.92
CA ALA A 157 -0.80 -7.65 -11.07
C ALA A 157 -0.46 -6.17 -10.92
N ARG A 158 0.82 -5.84 -10.79
CA ARG A 158 1.31 -4.49 -10.51
C ARG A 158 2.43 -4.09 -11.46
N ALA A 159 2.51 -2.80 -11.76
CA ALA A 159 3.66 -2.19 -12.40
C ALA A 159 4.03 -0.93 -11.62
N GLY A 160 5.30 -0.72 -11.37
CA GLY A 160 5.73 0.39 -10.52
C GLY A 160 7.19 0.75 -10.67
N ALA A 161 7.62 1.68 -9.85
CA ALA A 161 9.01 2.08 -9.76
C ALA A 161 9.38 2.55 -8.35
N ARG A 162 10.69 2.43 -8.04
CA ARG A 162 11.33 3.14 -6.93
C ARG A 162 12.20 4.25 -7.49
N TYR A 163 12.21 5.38 -6.80
CA TYR A 163 13.15 6.46 -7.04
C TYR A 163 14.01 6.67 -5.81
N PHE A 164 15.28 6.28 -5.88
CA PHE A 164 16.24 6.40 -4.79
C PHE A 164 16.73 7.83 -4.64
N PHE A 165 16.27 8.52 -3.60
CA PHE A 165 16.76 9.85 -3.26
C PHE A 165 17.92 9.80 -2.24
N SER A 166 18.18 8.63 -1.65
CA SER A 166 19.37 8.33 -0.85
C SER A 166 19.81 6.87 -1.04
N PRO A 167 21.00 6.47 -0.60
CA PRO A 167 21.47 5.08 -0.71
C PRO A 167 20.60 4.06 0.03
N SER A 168 19.83 4.50 1.02
CA SER A 168 18.99 3.64 1.86
C SER A 168 17.50 3.93 1.78
N MET A 169 17.06 4.92 0.99
CA MET A 169 15.66 5.33 0.94
C MET A 169 15.21 5.60 -0.49
N ALA A 170 14.00 5.14 -0.81
CA ALA A 170 13.39 5.42 -2.10
C ALA A 170 11.92 5.84 -1.93
N LEU A 171 11.46 6.71 -2.83
CA LEU A 171 10.04 6.84 -3.12
C LEU A 171 9.57 5.58 -3.84
N TYR A 172 8.41 5.09 -3.46
CA TYR A 172 7.78 3.92 -4.06
C TYR A 172 6.46 4.33 -4.70
N GLY A 173 6.19 3.82 -5.89
CA GLY A 173 4.90 3.97 -6.52
C GLY A 173 4.58 2.77 -7.40
N ASP A 174 3.34 2.29 -7.32
CA ASP A 174 2.83 1.25 -8.22
C ASP A 174 1.38 1.47 -8.58
N VAL A 175 0.98 0.92 -9.72
CA VAL A 175 -0.39 0.88 -10.22
C VAL A 175 -0.75 -0.55 -10.62
N GLY A 176 -2.03 -0.92 -10.53
CA GLY A 176 -2.47 -2.22 -11.01
C GLY A 176 -3.74 -2.73 -10.34
N ALA A 177 -3.86 -4.07 -10.32
CA ALA A 177 -4.96 -4.80 -9.73
C ALA A 177 -4.51 -5.58 -8.48
N GLY A 178 -5.46 -5.90 -7.62
CA GLY A 178 -5.21 -6.63 -6.38
C GLY A 178 -4.96 -5.71 -5.19
N GLY A 179 -5.99 -5.03 -4.72
CA GLY A 179 -5.97 -4.01 -3.68
C GLY A 179 -6.19 -2.60 -4.24
N ALA A 180 -5.57 -1.58 -3.67
CA ALA A 180 -5.66 -0.21 -4.19
C ALA A 180 -5.14 -0.11 -5.63
N THR A 181 -5.79 0.71 -6.46
CA THR A 181 -5.36 0.91 -7.85
C THR A 181 -4.00 1.58 -7.95
N LEU A 182 -3.72 2.56 -7.09
CA LEU A 182 -2.46 3.28 -6.98
C LEU A 182 -1.95 3.14 -5.55
N ASN A 183 -0.68 2.78 -5.38
CA ASN A 183 0.02 2.91 -4.11
C ASN A 183 1.18 3.89 -4.26
N VAL A 184 1.39 4.72 -3.25
CA VAL A 184 2.54 5.60 -3.12
C VAL A 184 3.11 5.50 -1.71
N GLY A 185 4.43 5.60 -1.57
CA GLY A 185 5.05 5.45 -0.26
C GLY A 185 6.55 5.67 -0.26
N VAL A 186 7.18 5.21 0.81
CA VAL A 186 8.63 5.26 1.00
C VAL A 186 9.11 3.88 1.42
N THR A 187 10.22 3.45 0.83
CA THR A 187 10.92 2.21 1.20
C THR A 187 12.27 2.51 1.81
N PHE A 188 12.69 1.66 2.71
CA PHE A 188 13.94 1.74 3.46
C PHE A 188 14.71 0.45 3.25
N LYS A 189 15.89 0.56 2.66
CA LYS A 189 16.81 -0.56 2.47
C LYS A 189 17.28 -1.06 3.83
N LEU A 190 17.17 -2.35 4.04
CA LEU A 190 17.78 -3.06 5.15
C LEU A 190 19.21 -3.48 4.76
N HIS A 191 20.06 -3.59 5.73
CA HIS A 191 21.49 -3.97 5.51
C HIS A 191 21.62 -5.48 5.42
#